data_51a4cd0ef6684139a5b2ae7d816c936c
#
_entry.id   51a4cd0ef6684139a5b2ae7d816c936c
#
_cell.length_a   1.000
_cell.length_b   1.000
_cell.length_c   1.000
_cell.angle_alpha   90.00
_cell.angle_beta   90.00
_cell.angle_gamma   90.00
#
_symmetry.space_group_name_H-M   'P 1'
#
loop_
_entity.id
_entity.type
_entity.pdbx_description
1 polymer ?
#
loop_
_entity_poly.entity_id
_entity_poly.type
_entity_poly.pdbx_seq_one_letter_code
_entity_poly.pdbx_strand_id
1 'polypeptide(L)'
;VLVICMNVVVGAINLSAGLVMFFFTLIYLGIAGAIYVYKRKGLLPGLVDFSADYAWVQKKLLMDLDIPYAMTDETGHILWMNQCFSELVQGEKSKIRSISVLFPEITKEVLEKLKEKCSVHTSLGDGKYRVDLKPVRIQGIGEAEELFGAEETANEMIAVYLFDETEILRCRQEINDQKMVAGLIYLDNYDEALESVEEVRRSLLTALIDRKINKYISGMNGITKKLEKDKYFFAIKQCYMPRLEKERFGLLEEVKTVNIGNEMAVTLSIGIGMNGDSYSQNYEYARTSIDMALGRGGDQAVVKDSDK
;
A
#
# COMPACT_ATOMS: atom_id res chain seq x y z
N VAL A 1 49.01 -41.07 -19.23
CA VAL A 1 48.93 -42.49 -19.59
C VAL A 1 49.56 -42.70 -20.97
N LEU A 2 49.12 -42.05 -22.04
CA LEU A 2 49.55 -42.23 -23.44
C LEU A 2 51.08 -42.04 -23.63
N VAL A 3 51.69 -41.00 -23.01
CA VAL A 3 53.12 -40.75 -23.07
C VAL A 3 53.95 -41.83 -22.36
N ILE A 4 53.44 -42.39 -21.27
CA ILE A 4 54.10 -43.50 -20.57
C ILE A 4 54.08 -44.76 -21.40
N CYS A 5 52.94 -45.12 -22.00
CA CYS A 5 52.82 -46.26 -22.90
C CYS A 5 53.80 -46.14 -24.10
N MET A 6 53.89 -44.96 -24.69
CA MET A 6 54.80 -44.68 -25.82
C MET A 6 56.28 -44.85 -25.42
N ASN A 7 56.69 -44.43 -24.23
CA ASN A 7 58.02 -44.65 -23.71
C ASN A 7 58.34 -46.16 -23.55
N VAL A 8 57.41 -46.95 -23.04
CA VAL A 8 57.55 -48.39 -22.84
C VAL A 8 57.73 -49.10 -24.20
N VAL A 9 56.89 -48.75 -25.21
CA VAL A 9 56.95 -49.35 -26.54
C VAL A 9 58.30 -49.03 -27.25
N VAL A 10 58.75 -47.76 -27.21
CA VAL A 10 59.99 -47.34 -27.83
C VAL A 10 61.20 -47.98 -27.11
N GLY A 11 61.16 -48.10 -25.78
CA GLY A 11 62.26 -48.76 -25.00
C GLY A 11 62.33 -50.27 -25.27
N ALA A 12 61.23 -50.95 -25.61
CA ALA A 12 61.19 -52.35 -25.98
C ALA A 12 61.80 -52.61 -27.39
N ILE A 13 61.70 -51.64 -28.29
CA ILE A 13 62.20 -51.75 -29.67
C ILE A 13 63.70 -51.41 -29.71
N ASN A 14 64.13 -50.34 -29.04
CA ASN A 14 65.54 -49.88 -28.97
C ASN A 14 65.80 -49.20 -27.63
N LEU A 15 66.65 -49.81 -26.83
CA LEU A 15 66.95 -49.35 -25.45
C LEU A 15 67.60 -47.96 -25.41
N SER A 16 68.47 -47.63 -26.37
CA SER A 16 69.09 -46.31 -26.42
C SER A 16 68.12 -45.20 -26.82
N ALA A 17 67.20 -45.46 -27.74
CA ALA A 17 66.13 -44.54 -28.13
C ALA A 17 65.09 -44.33 -27.00
N GLY A 18 64.79 -45.41 -26.26
CA GLY A 18 63.85 -45.37 -25.09
C GLY A 18 64.43 -44.51 -23.96
N LEU A 19 65.74 -44.60 -23.67
CA LEU A 19 66.36 -43.76 -22.66
C LEU A 19 66.39 -42.28 -23.01
N VAL A 20 66.61 -41.91 -24.25
CA VAL A 20 66.54 -40.52 -24.74
C VAL A 20 65.11 -39.98 -24.61
N MET A 21 64.12 -40.78 -25.03
CA MET A 21 62.72 -40.39 -24.94
C MET A 21 62.22 -40.25 -23.48
N PHE A 22 62.66 -41.12 -22.60
CA PHE A 22 62.41 -41.03 -21.16
C PHE A 22 62.98 -39.74 -20.57
N PHE A 23 64.20 -39.35 -20.94
CA PHE A 23 64.82 -38.10 -20.48
C PHE A 23 63.98 -36.86 -20.92
N PHE A 24 63.57 -36.81 -22.19
CA PHE A 24 62.64 -35.70 -22.67
C PHE A 24 61.32 -35.70 -22.00
N THR A 25 60.70 -36.84 -21.69
CA THR A 25 59.45 -36.88 -20.96
C THR A 25 59.58 -36.38 -19.51
N LEU A 26 60.76 -36.64 -18.87
CA LEU A 26 61.07 -36.16 -17.55
C LEU A 26 61.22 -34.61 -17.53
N ILE A 27 61.87 -34.06 -18.52
CA ILE A 27 61.98 -32.61 -18.72
C ILE A 27 60.63 -32.01 -18.96
N TYR A 28 59.81 -32.61 -19.85
CA TYR A 28 58.46 -32.15 -20.13
C TYR A 28 57.57 -32.13 -18.87
N LEU A 29 57.59 -33.17 -18.06
CA LEU A 29 56.86 -33.26 -16.80
C LEU A 29 57.35 -32.21 -15.80
N GLY A 30 58.69 -31.98 -15.75
CA GLY A 30 59.26 -30.91 -14.91
C GLY A 30 58.78 -29.51 -15.29
N ILE A 31 58.81 -29.20 -16.59
CA ILE A 31 58.32 -27.92 -17.11
C ILE A 31 56.81 -27.77 -16.90
N ALA A 32 56.03 -28.82 -17.21
CA ALA A 32 54.59 -28.81 -17.00
C ALA A 32 54.19 -28.64 -15.51
N GLY A 33 54.91 -29.32 -14.61
CA GLY A 33 54.77 -29.16 -13.16
C GLY A 33 55.15 -27.76 -12.67
N ALA A 34 56.25 -27.19 -13.19
CA ALA A 34 56.61 -25.81 -12.85
C ALA A 34 55.58 -24.78 -13.33
N ILE A 35 55.05 -24.91 -14.55
CA ILE A 35 53.99 -24.06 -15.08
C ILE A 35 52.70 -24.21 -14.26
N TYR A 36 52.34 -25.43 -13.87
CA TYR A 36 51.19 -25.73 -13.03
C TYR A 36 51.27 -25.04 -11.65
N VAL A 37 52.42 -25.17 -10.98
CA VAL A 37 52.67 -24.55 -9.67
C VAL A 37 52.68 -23.02 -9.79
N TYR A 38 53.28 -22.48 -10.85
CA TYR A 38 53.33 -21.04 -11.09
C TYR A 38 51.94 -20.45 -11.36
N LYS A 39 51.15 -21.07 -12.24
CA LYS A 39 49.77 -20.64 -12.51
C LYS A 39 48.85 -20.81 -11.31
N ARG A 40 48.99 -21.86 -10.53
CA ARG A 40 48.18 -22.11 -9.34
C ARG A 40 48.35 -21.01 -8.28
N LYS A 41 49.58 -20.48 -8.12
CA LYS A 41 49.85 -19.38 -7.18
C LYS A 41 49.19 -18.05 -7.59
N GLY A 42 48.87 -17.82 -8.86
CA GLY A 42 48.21 -16.61 -9.34
C GLY A 42 46.69 -16.72 -9.48
N LEU A 43 46.14 -17.94 -9.70
CA LEU A 43 44.72 -18.15 -9.91
C LEU A 43 43.90 -18.14 -8.62
N LEU A 44 44.40 -18.75 -7.55
CA LEU A 44 43.69 -18.82 -6.27
C LEU A 44 43.51 -17.45 -5.61
N PRO A 45 44.54 -16.60 -5.48
CA PRO A 45 44.38 -15.24 -4.94
C PRO A 45 43.37 -14.42 -5.77
N GLY A 46 43.49 -14.46 -7.10
CA GLY A 46 42.59 -13.70 -7.99
C GLY A 46 41.11 -14.11 -7.89
N LEU A 47 40.84 -15.40 -7.67
CA LEU A 47 39.46 -15.87 -7.43
C LEU A 47 38.94 -15.46 -6.05
N VAL A 48 39.79 -15.48 -5.03
CA VAL A 48 39.42 -15.03 -3.67
C VAL A 48 39.19 -13.53 -3.66
N ASP A 49 40.08 -12.74 -4.27
CA ASP A 49 39.91 -11.29 -4.38
C ASP A 49 38.66 -10.92 -5.19
N PHE A 50 38.43 -11.59 -6.33
CA PHE A 50 37.20 -11.39 -7.12
C PHE A 50 35.93 -11.72 -6.32
N SER A 51 35.93 -12.83 -5.57
CA SER A 51 34.77 -13.21 -4.75
C SER A 51 34.54 -12.23 -3.60
N ALA A 52 35.61 -11.72 -2.99
CA ALA A 52 35.54 -10.71 -1.94
C ALA A 52 35.02 -9.36 -2.47
N ASP A 53 35.54 -8.91 -3.62
CA ASP A 53 35.08 -7.68 -4.28
C ASP A 53 33.65 -7.80 -4.73
N TYR A 54 33.23 -8.93 -5.27
CA TYR A 54 31.82 -9.18 -5.66
C TYR A 54 30.89 -9.15 -4.45
N ALA A 55 31.26 -9.81 -3.34
CA ALA A 55 30.49 -9.80 -2.10
C ALA A 55 30.40 -8.38 -1.50
N TRP A 56 31.50 -7.61 -1.58
CA TRP A 56 31.53 -6.21 -1.14
C TRP A 56 30.60 -5.33 -1.98
N VAL A 57 30.60 -5.47 -3.32
CA VAL A 57 29.70 -4.73 -4.22
C VAL A 57 28.25 -5.09 -3.95
N GLN A 58 27.92 -6.38 -3.79
CA GLN A 58 26.55 -6.80 -3.43
C GLN A 58 26.12 -6.20 -2.09
N LYS A 59 26.96 -6.26 -1.07
CA LYS A 59 26.67 -5.67 0.24
C LYS A 59 26.47 -4.16 0.13
N LYS A 60 27.31 -3.48 -0.63
CA LYS A 60 27.20 -2.02 -0.83
C LYS A 60 25.89 -1.65 -1.55
N LEU A 61 25.52 -2.37 -2.62
CA LEU A 61 24.26 -2.15 -3.32
C LEU A 61 23.05 -2.32 -2.40
N LEU A 62 23.06 -3.30 -1.51
CA LEU A 62 21.98 -3.49 -0.53
C LEU A 62 21.96 -2.40 0.55
N MET A 63 23.15 -1.91 0.96
CA MET A 63 23.25 -0.82 1.94
C MET A 63 22.78 0.52 1.39
N ASP A 64 23.11 0.80 0.10
CA ASP A 64 22.79 2.04 -0.60
C ASP A 64 21.36 2.02 -1.21
N LEU A 65 20.57 0.99 -0.94
CA LEU A 65 19.20 0.89 -1.43
C LEU A 65 18.32 1.96 -0.74
N ASP A 66 17.63 2.79 -1.52
CA ASP A 66 16.74 3.84 -1.01
C ASP A 66 15.43 3.31 -0.36
N ILE A 67 15.18 2.01 -0.48
CA ILE A 67 14.04 1.35 0.15
C ILE A 67 14.48 0.80 1.50
N PRO A 68 13.79 1.11 2.63
CA PRO A 68 14.06 0.49 3.90
C PRO A 68 13.92 -1.03 3.81
N TYR A 69 15.04 -1.72 4.10
CA TYR A 69 15.17 -3.15 3.96
C TYR A 69 15.82 -3.78 5.18
N ALA A 70 15.25 -4.88 5.66
CA ALA A 70 15.82 -5.68 6.74
C ALA A 70 15.71 -7.18 6.44
N MET A 71 16.55 -7.96 7.11
CA MET A 71 16.48 -9.42 7.13
C MET A 71 16.26 -9.88 8.56
N THR A 72 15.30 -10.79 8.75
CA THR A 72 15.01 -11.39 10.03
C THR A 72 15.11 -12.90 9.96
N ASP A 73 15.26 -13.55 11.10
CA ASP A 73 15.03 -14.99 11.25
C ASP A 73 13.51 -15.29 11.28
N GLU A 74 13.17 -16.57 11.38
CA GLU A 74 11.79 -17.05 11.47
C GLU A 74 11.04 -16.54 12.72
N THR A 75 11.78 -16.16 13.77
CA THR A 75 11.23 -15.64 15.02
C THR A 75 10.98 -14.12 14.95
N GLY A 76 11.37 -13.47 13.84
CA GLY A 76 11.27 -12.04 13.64
C GLY A 76 12.42 -11.23 14.25
N HIS A 77 13.53 -11.91 14.67
CA HIS A 77 14.71 -11.22 15.16
C HIS A 77 15.47 -10.61 13.98
N ILE A 78 15.80 -9.31 14.05
CA ILE A 78 16.50 -8.61 12.97
C ILE A 78 17.96 -9.01 12.95
N LEU A 79 18.37 -9.68 11.88
CA LEU A 79 19.74 -10.11 11.63
C LEU A 79 20.56 -9.00 10.99
N TRP A 80 19.94 -8.26 10.08
CA TRP A 80 20.59 -7.18 9.34
C TRP A 80 19.55 -6.17 8.83
N MET A 81 19.95 -4.92 8.66
CA MET A 81 19.15 -3.86 8.05
C MET A 81 20.03 -2.87 7.29
N ASN A 82 19.48 -2.23 6.26
CA ASN A 82 20.19 -1.17 5.54
C ASN A 82 20.10 0.17 6.30
N GLN A 83 20.83 1.17 5.78
CA GLN A 83 20.89 2.49 6.42
C GLN A 83 19.51 3.15 6.46
N CYS A 84 18.74 3.08 5.37
CA CYS A 84 17.41 3.67 5.26
C CYS A 84 16.43 3.10 6.32
N PHE A 85 16.45 1.78 6.55
CA PHE A 85 15.67 1.13 7.60
C PHE A 85 16.12 1.58 9.00
N SER A 86 17.44 1.65 9.22
CA SER A 86 18.02 2.08 10.49
C SER A 86 17.64 3.52 10.84
N GLU A 87 17.68 4.44 9.87
CA GLU A 87 17.30 5.84 10.05
C GLU A 87 15.80 5.99 10.39
N LEU A 88 14.95 5.21 9.74
CA LEU A 88 13.52 5.21 9.99
C LEU A 88 13.16 4.74 11.41
N VAL A 89 13.95 3.80 11.96
CA VAL A 89 13.71 3.18 13.27
C VAL A 89 14.44 3.93 14.42
N GLN A 90 15.50 4.68 14.13
CA GLN A 90 16.31 5.39 15.14
C GLN A 90 15.51 6.39 15.97
N GLY A 91 14.35 6.88 15.48
CA GLY A 91 13.44 7.75 16.26
C GLY A 91 12.81 7.08 17.47
N GLU A 92 12.70 5.76 17.53
CA GLU A 92 11.90 5.09 18.55
C GLU A 92 12.66 4.23 19.58
N LYS A 93 13.85 3.74 19.39
CA LYS A 93 14.71 3.09 20.41
C LYS A 93 15.91 2.36 19.77
N SER A 94 17.12 2.74 20.09
CA SER A 94 18.39 2.17 19.59
C SER A 94 18.69 0.70 20.00
N LYS A 95 17.71 -0.09 20.44
CA LYS A 95 17.87 -1.48 20.89
C LYS A 95 16.78 -2.44 20.39
N ILE A 96 16.04 -2.08 19.33
CA ILE A 96 14.99 -2.96 18.83
C ILE A 96 15.64 -4.10 18.02
N ARG A 97 15.48 -5.31 18.55
CA ARG A 97 15.99 -6.53 17.91
C ARG A 97 14.92 -7.38 17.24
N SER A 98 13.64 -7.01 17.35
CA SER A 98 12.54 -7.79 16.78
C SER A 98 11.61 -6.93 15.95
N ILE A 99 11.22 -7.44 14.78
CA ILE A 99 10.29 -6.80 13.86
C ILE A 99 8.89 -6.64 14.48
N SER A 100 8.44 -7.61 15.30
CA SER A 100 7.15 -7.57 15.98
C SER A 100 7.04 -6.49 17.06
N VAL A 101 8.17 -5.95 17.54
CA VAL A 101 8.17 -4.81 18.47
C VAL A 101 8.00 -3.51 17.72
N LEU A 102 8.51 -3.42 16.48
CA LEU A 102 8.34 -2.28 15.59
C LEU A 102 6.93 -2.22 15.00
N PHE A 103 6.45 -3.37 14.58
CA PHE A 103 5.19 -3.54 13.88
C PHE A 103 4.35 -4.61 14.60
N PRO A 104 3.49 -4.22 15.54
CA PRO A 104 2.70 -5.16 16.33
C PRO A 104 1.77 -6.04 15.50
N GLU A 105 1.43 -5.61 14.28
CA GLU A 105 0.61 -6.36 13.34
C GLU A 105 1.36 -7.58 12.76
N ILE A 106 2.71 -7.58 12.81
CA ILE A 106 3.55 -8.70 12.39
C ILE A 106 3.79 -9.61 13.59
N THR A 107 2.81 -10.47 13.84
CA THR A 107 2.90 -11.46 14.93
C THR A 107 3.79 -12.64 14.54
N LYS A 108 4.26 -13.39 15.54
CA LYS A 108 5.02 -14.64 15.30
C LYS A 108 4.23 -15.64 14.46
N GLU A 109 2.91 -15.70 14.64
CA GLU A 109 2.05 -16.57 13.85
C GLU A 109 2.02 -16.22 12.35
N VAL A 110 2.15 -14.93 12.02
CA VAL A 110 2.25 -14.46 10.62
C VAL A 110 3.58 -14.88 10.03
N LEU A 111 4.68 -14.80 10.80
CA LEU A 111 6.02 -15.20 10.34
C LEU A 111 6.14 -16.72 10.18
N GLU A 112 5.66 -17.51 11.12
CA GLU A 112 5.69 -19.00 11.07
C GLU A 112 4.81 -19.57 9.93
N LYS A 113 3.72 -18.90 9.56
CA LYS A 113 2.84 -19.30 8.45
C LYS A 113 3.27 -18.75 7.10
N LEU A 114 4.34 -17.99 7.05
CA LEU A 114 4.80 -17.31 5.84
C LEU A 114 5.41 -18.30 4.84
N LYS A 115 4.62 -18.84 3.92
CA LYS A 115 5.08 -19.70 2.82
C LYS A 115 5.39 -18.95 1.53
N GLU A 116 4.70 -17.82 1.34
CA GLU A 116 4.81 -16.95 0.18
C GLU A 116 4.88 -15.50 0.64
N LYS A 117 5.00 -14.57 -0.33
CA LYS A 117 4.99 -13.14 -0.03
C LYS A 117 3.71 -12.73 0.68
N CYS A 118 3.83 -12.03 1.80
CA CYS A 118 2.74 -11.42 2.54
C CYS A 118 2.96 -9.91 2.66
N SER A 119 1.89 -9.13 2.54
CA SER A 119 1.92 -7.68 2.73
C SER A 119 1.03 -7.29 3.91
N VAL A 120 1.58 -6.52 4.83
CA VAL A 120 0.91 -6.04 6.04
C VAL A 120 0.93 -4.52 6.03
N HIS A 121 -0.22 -3.88 6.29
CA HIS A 121 -0.29 -2.43 6.46
C HIS A 121 -0.16 -2.08 7.93
N THR A 122 0.70 -1.15 8.24
CA THR A 122 1.03 -0.75 9.62
C THR A 122 1.27 0.75 9.71
N SER A 123 1.46 1.26 10.91
CA SER A 123 1.82 2.65 11.16
C SER A 123 3.05 2.72 12.06
N LEU A 124 3.96 3.62 11.72
CA LEU A 124 5.14 3.94 12.53
C LEU A 124 5.18 5.45 12.74
N GLY A 125 4.98 5.91 13.99
CA GLY A 125 4.75 7.34 14.27
C GLY A 125 3.54 7.86 13.48
N ASP A 126 3.73 8.95 12.74
CA ASP A 126 2.69 9.55 11.88
C ASP A 126 2.64 8.93 10.47
N GLY A 127 3.60 8.05 10.12
CA GLY A 127 3.70 7.43 8.80
C GLY A 127 2.84 6.17 8.67
N LYS A 128 2.32 5.95 7.45
CA LYS A 128 1.61 4.73 7.04
C LYS A 128 2.50 3.92 6.11
N TYR A 129 2.77 2.68 6.49
CA TYR A 129 3.70 1.83 5.76
C TYR A 129 3.04 0.52 5.34
N ARG A 130 3.36 0.07 4.13
CA ARG A 130 3.15 -1.31 3.72
C ARG A 130 4.44 -2.09 3.94
N VAL A 131 4.38 -3.14 4.72
CA VAL A 131 5.49 -4.05 4.99
C VAL A 131 5.30 -5.30 4.16
N ASP A 132 6.21 -5.53 3.22
CA ASP A 132 6.23 -6.74 2.40
C ASP A 132 7.22 -7.73 3.03
N LEU A 133 6.72 -8.90 3.41
CA LEU A 133 7.47 -10.01 3.97
C LEU A 133 7.67 -11.07 2.91
N LYS A 134 8.90 -11.52 2.68
CA LYS A 134 9.22 -12.55 1.69
C LYS A 134 10.18 -13.59 2.29
N PRO A 135 9.81 -14.89 2.33
CA PRO A 135 10.73 -15.94 2.77
C PRO A 135 11.88 -16.08 1.76
N VAL A 136 13.10 -16.17 2.26
CA VAL A 136 14.33 -16.35 1.49
C VAL A 136 15.00 -17.63 1.98
N ARG A 137 15.10 -18.62 1.10
CA ARG A 137 15.85 -19.84 1.35
C ARG A 137 17.24 -19.70 0.79
N ILE A 138 18.25 -19.94 1.60
CA ILE A 138 19.63 -19.98 1.13
C ILE A 138 19.87 -21.38 0.54
N GLN A 139 19.84 -21.47 -0.81
CA GLN A 139 20.29 -22.67 -1.52
C GLN A 139 21.79 -22.53 -1.70
N GLY A 140 22.61 -23.43 -1.14
CA GLY A 140 24.02 -23.46 -1.46
C GLY A 140 24.98 -23.87 -0.34
N ILE A 141 24.52 -24.10 0.87
CA ILE A 141 25.36 -24.68 1.94
C ILE A 141 25.25 -26.22 1.96
N GLY A 142 24.17 -26.80 1.39
CA GLY A 142 23.90 -28.21 1.41
C GLY A 142 24.90 -29.14 0.69
N GLU A 143 25.63 -28.66 -0.34
CA GLU A 143 26.68 -29.48 -0.98
C GLU A 143 27.92 -29.69 -0.09
N ALA A 144 28.12 -28.81 0.89
CA ALA A 144 29.20 -28.98 1.89
C ALA A 144 28.74 -29.82 3.09
N GLU A 145 27.44 -29.86 3.38
CA GLU A 145 26.85 -30.62 4.50
C GLU A 145 26.75 -32.13 4.20
N GLU A 146 26.50 -32.54 2.95
CA GLU A 146 26.57 -33.96 2.54
C GLU A 146 27.96 -34.57 2.78
N LEU A 147 29.02 -33.76 2.79
CA LEU A 147 30.40 -34.20 3.03
C LEU A 147 30.76 -34.26 4.53
N PHE A 148 30.07 -33.56 5.40
CA PHE A 148 30.45 -33.41 6.81
C PHE A 148 29.35 -33.84 7.82
N GLY A 149 28.18 -34.32 7.38
CA GLY A 149 27.17 -34.94 8.24
C GLY A 149 26.51 -34.00 9.25
N ALA A 150 26.41 -32.71 8.94
CA ALA A 150 25.66 -31.73 9.74
C ALA A 150 24.17 -31.80 9.43
N GLU A 151 23.31 -31.80 10.49
CA GLU A 151 21.86 -31.83 10.34
C GLU A 151 21.34 -30.57 9.58
N GLU A 152 20.42 -30.78 8.63
CA GLU A 152 19.72 -29.75 7.87
C GLU A 152 18.97 -28.78 8.81
N THR A 153 19.62 -27.78 9.33
CA THR A 153 18.92 -26.57 9.78
C THR A 153 18.84 -25.62 8.60
N ALA A 154 17.82 -25.81 7.77
CA ALA A 154 17.45 -24.82 6.76
C ALA A 154 17.13 -23.51 7.48
N ASN A 155 18.10 -22.61 7.60
CA ASN A 155 17.89 -21.26 8.10
C ASN A 155 17.02 -20.52 7.08
N GLU A 156 15.70 -20.60 7.22
CA GLU A 156 14.79 -19.75 6.49
C GLU A 156 14.94 -18.33 7.04
N MET A 157 15.25 -17.41 6.17
CA MET A 157 15.29 -15.98 6.51
C MET A 157 14.09 -15.27 5.88
N ILE A 158 13.69 -14.18 6.48
CA ILE A 158 12.59 -13.35 5.97
C ILE A 158 13.16 -11.99 5.57
N ALA A 159 13.01 -11.66 4.30
CA ALA A 159 13.28 -10.34 3.77
C ALA A 159 12.09 -9.42 4.06
N VAL A 160 12.35 -8.26 4.63
CA VAL A 160 11.36 -7.27 5.04
C VAL A 160 11.61 -5.98 4.25
N TYR A 161 10.62 -5.56 3.48
CA TYR A 161 10.64 -4.31 2.72
C TYR A 161 9.56 -3.38 3.26
N LEU A 162 9.90 -2.10 3.45
CA LEU A 162 8.94 -1.08 3.84
C LEU A 162 8.70 -0.11 2.68
N PHE A 163 7.43 0.15 2.42
CA PHE A 163 7.01 1.16 1.45
C PHE A 163 6.19 2.22 2.16
N ASP A 164 6.64 3.47 2.11
CA ASP A 164 5.89 4.59 2.65
C ASP A 164 4.67 4.87 1.75
N GLU A 165 3.48 4.67 2.30
CA GLU A 165 2.21 4.94 1.63
C GLU A 165 1.50 6.18 2.19
N THR A 166 2.16 6.93 3.08
CA THR A 166 1.56 8.07 3.78
C THR A 166 1.00 9.09 2.81
N GLU A 167 1.81 9.49 1.84
CA GLU A 167 1.42 10.51 0.87
C GLU A 167 0.34 10.01 -0.10
N ILE A 168 0.46 8.76 -0.57
CA ILE A 168 -0.53 8.13 -1.44
C ILE A 168 -1.89 8.01 -0.73
N LEU A 169 -1.90 7.57 0.52
CA LEU A 169 -3.15 7.45 1.30
C LEU A 169 -3.75 8.82 1.59
N ARG A 170 -2.93 9.82 1.88
CA ARG A 170 -3.38 11.19 2.06
C ARG A 170 -4.00 11.76 0.78
N CYS A 171 -3.31 11.63 -0.35
CA CYS A 171 -3.83 12.07 -1.64
C CYS A 171 -5.14 11.35 -2.01
N ARG A 172 -5.21 10.05 -1.75
CA ARG A 172 -6.43 9.26 -1.98
C ARG A 172 -7.59 9.75 -1.11
N GLN A 173 -7.32 10.07 0.15
CA GLN A 173 -8.33 10.64 1.04
C GLN A 173 -8.77 12.02 0.57
N GLU A 174 -7.83 12.89 0.19
CA GLU A 174 -8.15 14.23 -0.34
C GLU A 174 -9.01 14.15 -1.61
N ILE A 175 -8.68 13.24 -2.53
CA ILE A 175 -9.48 13.00 -3.74
C ILE A 175 -10.90 12.56 -3.36
N ASN A 176 -11.02 11.65 -2.41
CA ASN A 176 -12.30 11.15 -1.95
C ASN A 176 -13.13 12.26 -1.27
N ASP A 177 -12.50 13.07 -0.43
CA ASP A 177 -13.11 14.18 0.28
C ASP A 177 -13.60 15.29 -0.65
N GLN A 178 -12.97 15.45 -1.82
CA GLN A 178 -13.32 16.44 -2.82
C GLN A 178 -14.35 15.98 -3.84
N LYS A 179 -14.75 14.70 -3.84
CA LYS A 179 -15.79 14.20 -4.72
C LYS A 179 -17.08 15.01 -4.53
N MET A 180 -17.76 15.25 -5.63
CA MET A 180 -19.05 15.95 -5.61
C MET A 180 -20.17 15.01 -5.16
N VAL A 181 -20.94 15.48 -4.22
CA VAL A 181 -22.24 14.90 -3.82
C VAL A 181 -23.35 15.76 -4.40
N ALA A 182 -24.27 15.16 -5.11
CA ALA A 182 -25.46 15.81 -5.63
C ALA A 182 -26.63 15.63 -4.65
N GLY A 183 -27.41 16.69 -4.45
CA GLY A 183 -28.58 16.62 -3.59
C GLY A 183 -29.79 17.39 -4.16
N LEU A 184 -30.95 16.91 -3.82
CA LEU A 184 -32.23 17.55 -4.10
C LEU A 184 -32.95 17.83 -2.79
N ILE A 185 -33.58 18.97 -2.70
CA ILE A 185 -34.46 19.36 -1.59
C ILE A 185 -35.82 19.72 -2.17
N TYR A 186 -36.88 19.06 -1.71
CA TYR A 186 -38.24 19.36 -2.07
C TYR A 186 -38.99 19.76 -0.82
N LEU A 187 -39.76 20.85 -0.90
CA LEU A 187 -40.69 21.27 0.16
C LEU A 187 -41.96 20.45 0.04
N ASP A 188 -42.23 19.61 1.04
CA ASP A 188 -43.31 18.61 0.96
C ASP A 188 -44.71 19.25 0.95
N ASN A 189 -44.94 20.30 1.76
CA ASN A 189 -46.22 20.96 1.95
C ASN A 189 -46.19 22.47 1.61
N TYR A 190 -45.48 22.80 0.49
CA TYR A 190 -45.21 24.19 0.13
C TYR A 190 -46.49 25.02 -0.13
N ASP A 191 -47.40 24.48 -0.92
CA ASP A 191 -48.62 25.20 -1.32
C ASP A 191 -49.57 25.35 -0.11
N GLU A 192 -49.73 24.29 0.70
CA GLU A 192 -50.56 24.32 1.92
C GLU A 192 -50.01 25.31 2.96
N ALA A 193 -48.68 25.35 3.12
CA ALA A 193 -48.05 26.32 4.02
C ALA A 193 -48.26 27.77 3.55
N LEU A 194 -48.20 28.01 2.24
CA LEU A 194 -48.46 29.34 1.67
C LEU A 194 -49.95 29.75 1.78
N GLU A 195 -50.88 28.82 1.59
CA GLU A 195 -52.31 29.08 1.72
C GLU A 195 -52.69 29.43 3.16
N SER A 196 -52.00 28.88 4.14
CA SER A 196 -52.20 29.15 5.56
C SER A 196 -51.79 30.57 6.00
N VAL A 197 -51.13 31.33 5.11
CA VAL A 197 -50.55 32.65 5.42
C VAL A 197 -51.24 33.74 4.58
N GLU A 198 -51.45 34.93 5.19
CA GLU A 198 -51.94 36.11 4.48
C GLU A 198 -51.10 36.42 3.23
N GLU A 199 -51.74 36.80 2.13
CA GLU A 199 -51.10 37.00 0.83
C GLU A 199 -49.86 37.90 0.89
N VAL A 200 -49.87 38.95 1.69
CA VAL A 200 -48.75 39.89 1.88
C VAL A 200 -47.53 39.20 2.50
N ARG A 201 -47.71 38.15 3.29
CA ARG A 201 -46.64 37.43 4.00
C ARG A 201 -46.11 36.22 3.25
N ARG A 202 -46.79 35.77 2.17
CA ARG A 202 -46.35 34.60 1.37
C ARG A 202 -44.93 34.77 0.80
N SER A 203 -44.64 35.95 0.26
CA SER A 203 -43.30 36.26 -0.26
C SER A 203 -42.24 36.24 0.83
N LEU A 204 -42.61 36.68 2.05
CA LEU A 204 -41.66 36.65 3.18
C LEU A 204 -41.40 35.21 3.64
N LEU A 205 -42.40 34.33 3.70
CA LEU A 205 -42.24 32.91 4.03
C LEU A 205 -41.27 32.25 3.07
N THR A 206 -41.49 32.41 1.75
CA THR A 206 -40.63 31.89 0.71
C THR A 206 -39.18 32.39 0.88
N ALA A 207 -39.00 33.70 1.09
CA ALA A 207 -37.65 34.30 1.26
C ALA A 207 -36.91 33.76 2.51
N LEU A 208 -37.63 33.51 3.61
CA LEU A 208 -37.05 32.93 4.82
C LEU A 208 -36.60 31.47 4.62
N ILE A 209 -37.44 30.67 3.93
CA ILE A 209 -37.07 29.29 3.56
C ILE A 209 -35.85 29.28 2.64
N ASP A 210 -35.88 30.08 1.56
CA ASP A 210 -34.77 30.22 0.63
C ASP A 210 -33.48 30.61 1.37
N ARG A 211 -33.55 31.55 2.29
CA ARG A 211 -32.40 31.99 3.09
C ARG A 211 -31.87 30.87 3.98
N LYS A 212 -32.73 30.07 4.62
CA LYS A 212 -32.30 28.96 5.46
C LYS A 212 -31.60 27.87 4.66
N ILE A 213 -32.18 27.43 3.54
CA ILE A 213 -31.61 26.44 2.64
C ILE A 213 -30.24 26.92 2.13
N ASN A 214 -30.17 28.14 1.60
CA ASN A 214 -28.92 28.71 1.07
C ASN A 214 -27.87 28.85 2.17
N LYS A 215 -28.23 29.32 3.38
CA LYS A 215 -27.30 29.45 4.51
C LYS A 215 -26.73 28.09 4.94
N TYR A 216 -27.60 27.08 5.02
CA TYR A 216 -27.20 25.72 5.41
C TYR A 216 -26.17 25.12 4.43
N ILE A 217 -26.49 25.18 3.13
CA ILE A 217 -25.62 24.62 2.08
C ILE A 217 -24.34 25.45 1.93
N SER A 218 -24.43 26.78 1.99
CA SER A 218 -23.23 27.66 1.94
C SER A 218 -22.30 27.45 3.13
N GLY A 219 -22.81 27.07 4.30
CA GLY A 219 -22.01 26.69 5.47
C GLY A 219 -21.11 25.45 5.23
N MET A 220 -21.37 24.72 4.17
CA MET A 220 -20.57 23.56 3.70
C MET A 220 -19.80 23.88 2.41
N ASN A 221 -19.57 25.15 2.09
CA ASN A 221 -18.97 25.57 0.81
C ASN A 221 -19.68 24.96 -0.40
N GLY A 222 -20.97 24.67 -0.28
CA GLY A 222 -21.80 24.10 -1.32
C GLY A 222 -22.45 25.19 -2.20
N ILE A 223 -22.98 24.75 -3.32
CA ILE A 223 -23.78 25.59 -4.22
C ILE A 223 -25.23 25.11 -4.16
N THR A 224 -26.17 26.06 -4.21
CA THR A 224 -27.60 25.80 -4.26
C THR A 224 -28.19 26.47 -5.48
N LYS A 225 -29.09 25.79 -6.17
CA LYS A 225 -29.86 26.35 -7.28
C LYS A 225 -31.35 26.00 -7.09
N LYS A 226 -32.19 27.00 -7.06
CA LYS A 226 -33.65 26.81 -7.11
C LYS A 226 -34.05 26.39 -8.51
N LEU A 227 -34.67 25.22 -8.64
CA LEU A 227 -35.16 24.66 -9.91
C LEU A 227 -36.61 25.06 -10.20
N GLU A 228 -37.44 24.94 -9.18
CA GLU A 228 -38.90 25.28 -9.21
C GLU A 228 -39.24 26.05 -7.93
N LYS A 229 -40.50 26.41 -7.76
CA LYS A 229 -40.95 27.16 -6.58
C LYS A 229 -40.65 26.46 -5.25
N ASP A 230 -40.70 25.16 -5.25
CA ASP A 230 -40.59 24.23 -4.10
C ASP A 230 -39.39 23.27 -4.19
N LYS A 231 -38.58 23.32 -5.27
CA LYS A 231 -37.50 22.37 -5.52
C LYS A 231 -36.15 23.06 -5.68
N TYR A 232 -35.16 22.49 -5.03
CA TYR A 232 -33.77 22.97 -5.05
C TYR A 232 -32.82 21.83 -5.39
N PHE A 233 -31.82 22.15 -6.16
CA PHE A 233 -30.63 21.33 -6.34
C PHE A 233 -29.51 21.91 -5.49
N PHE A 234 -28.67 21.05 -4.92
CA PHE A 234 -27.42 21.46 -4.32
C PHE A 234 -26.29 20.50 -4.64
N ALA A 235 -25.07 21.03 -4.56
CA ALA A 235 -23.86 20.22 -4.64
C ALA A 235 -22.91 20.62 -3.51
N ILE A 236 -22.34 19.63 -2.85
CA ILE A 236 -21.37 19.77 -1.76
C ILE A 236 -20.21 18.81 -1.95
N LYS A 237 -19.12 18.99 -1.20
CA LYS A 237 -18.04 18.03 -1.15
C LYS A 237 -18.39 16.85 -0.25
N GLN A 238 -17.88 15.67 -0.59
CA GLN A 238 -18.13 14.43 0.16
C GLN A 238 -17.66 14.48 1.61
N CYS A 239 -16.61 15.23 1.92
CA CYS A 239 -16.11 15.41 3.28
C CYS A 239 -17.17 15.93 4.29
N TYR A 240 -18.25 16.55 3.81
CA TYR A 240 -19.32 17.03 4.68
C TYR A 240 -20.38 15.96 5.02
N MET A 241 -20.40 14.83 4.29
CA MET A 241 -21.41 13.79 4.49
C MET A 241 -21.42 13.16 5.89
N PRO A 242 -20.27 12.79 6.49
CA PRO A 242 -20.23 12.23 7.84
C PRO A 242 -20.82 13.17 8.91
N ARG A 243 -20.63 14.49 8.72
CA ARG A 243 -21.23 15.50 9.59
C ARG A 243 -22.74 15.56 9.40
N LEU A 244 -23.22 15.61 8.17
CA LEU A 244 -24.65 15.65 7.86
C LEU A 244 -25.40 14.44 8.42
N GLU A 245 -24.84 13.23 8.27
CA GLU A 245 -25.42 12.00 8.81
C GLU A 245 -25.46 12.03 10.35
N LYS A 246 -24.37 12.48 10.99
CA LYS A 246 -24.29 12.62 12.45
C LYS A 246 -25.32 13.62 12.99
N GLU A 247 -25.50 14.75 12.32
CA GLU A 247 -26.47 15.81 12.65
C GLU A 247 -27.89 15.45 12.19
N ARG A 248 -28.10 14.26 11.58
CA ARG A 248 -29.38 13.80 11.03
C ARG A 248 -30.02 14.83 10.09
N PHE A 249 -29.18 15.45 9.24
CA PHE A 249 -29.60 16.46 8.29
C PHE A 249 -30.38 17.59 8.97
N GLY A 250 -29.76 18.32 9.85
CA GLY A 250 -30.36 19.35 10.70
C GLY A 250 -31.23 20.39 9.98
N LEU A 251 -31.10 20.54 8.65
CA LEU A 251 -31.97 21.40 7.83
C LEU A 251 -33.44 21.00 7.94
N LEU A 252 -33.75 19.71 8.10
CA LEU A 252 -35.14 19.22 8.29
C LEU A 252 -35.81 19.94 9.46
N GLU A 253 -35.11 20.03 10.58
CA GLU A 253 -35.64 20.69 11.77
C GLU A 253 -35.54 22.21 11.70
N GLU A 254 -34.45 22.73 11.08
CA GLU A 254 -34.27 24.18 10.93
C GLU A 254 -35.40 24.83 10.12
N VAL A 255 -35.91 24.18 9.07
CA VAL A 255 -36.99 24.75 8.24
C VAL A 255 -38.30 24.75 8.97
N LYS A 256 -38.61 23.77 9.80
CA LYS A 256 -39.81 23.72 10.66
C LYS A 256 -39.90 24.90 11.63
N THR A 257 -38.79 25.50 12.00
CA THR A 257 -38.77 26.68 12.88
C THR A 257 -39.15 27.98 12.18
N VAL A 258 -39.38 27.97 10.86
CA VAL A 258 -39.82 29.15 10.12
C VAL A 258 -41.32 29.37 10.40
N ASN A 259 -41.62 30.38 11.21
CA ASN A 259 -42.98 30.74 11.56
C ASN A 259 -43.20 32.27 11.43
N ILE A 260 -44.12 32.65 10.61
CA ILE A 260 -44.58 34.03 10.40
C ILE A 260 -46.07 34.19 10.55
N GLY A 261 -46.71 33.23 11.26
CA GLY A 261 -48.14 33.13 11.39
C GLY A 261 -48.75 32.06 10.48
N ASN A 262 -47.93 31.14 9.95
CA ASN A 262 -48.38 29.95 9.24
C ASN A 262 -48.96 28.94 10.25
N GLU A 263 -50.13 28.38 9.92
CA GLU A 263 -50.80 27.39 10.76
C GLU A 263 -50.06 26.03 10.74
N MET A 264 -49.39 25.72 9.64
CA MET A 264 -48.63 24.48 9.45
C MET A 264 -47.13 24.77 9.38
N ALA A 265 -46.34 23.95 10.04
CA ALA A 265 -44.86 23.99 9.88
C ALA A 265 -44.50 23.54 8.46
N VAL A 266 -43.52 24.23 7.87
CA VAL A 266 -42.95 23.80 6.58
C VAL A 266 -42.08 22.58 6.78
N THR A 267 -42.32 21.54 5.99
CA THR A 267 -41.51 20.33 5.96
C THR A 267 -40.78 20.20 4.62
N LEU A 268 -39.67 19.50 4.61
CA LEU A 268 -38.93 19.22 3.40
C LEU A 268 -38.34 17.82 3.40
N SER A 269 -38.15 17.29 2.21
CA SER A 269 -37.43 16.04 1.97
C SER A 269 -36.08 16.30 1.30
N ILE A 270 -35.10 15.48 1.61
CA ILE A 270 -33.74 15.57 1.04
C ILE A 270 -33.39 14.24 0.37
N GLY A 271 -33.04 14.29 -0.90
CA GLY A 271 -32.47 13.15 -1.64
C GLY A 271 -31.01 13.40 -1.99
N ILE A 272 -30.15 12.47 -1.67
CA ILE A 272 -28.70 12.60 -1.91
C ILE A 272 -28.19 11.41 -2.75
N GLY A 273 -27.30 11.71 -3.71
CA GLY A 273 -26.58 10.74 -4.52
C GLY A 273 -25.08 10.99 -4.47
N MET A 274 -24.31 9.92 -4.22
CA MET A 274 -22.85 9.98 -4.10
C MET A 274 -22.18 8.72 -4.63
N ASN A 275 -20.85 8.82 -4.86
CA ASN A 275 -19.98 7.73 -5.33
C ASN A 275 -20.38 7.08 -6.67
N GLY A 276 -21.19 7.75 -7.49
CA GLY A 276 -21.45 7.31 -8.85
C GLY A 276 -20.28 7.60 -9.79
N ASP A 277 -20.23 6.89 -10.92
CA ASP A 277 -19.15 7.01 -11.92
C ASP A 277 -19.12 8.36 -12.63
N SER A 278 -20.18 9.16 -12.51
CA SER A 278 -20.30 10.49 -13.10
C SER A 278 -21.17 11.43 -12.27
N TYR A 279 -21.04 12.73 -12.50
CA TYR A 279 -21.92 13.74 -11.89
C TYR A 279 -23.39 13.55 -12.25
N SER A 280 -23.67 13.10 -13.48
CA SER A 280 -25.01 12.75 -13.92
C SER A 280 -25.58 11.59 -13.13
N GLN A 281 -24.77 10.57 -12.85
CA GLN A 281 -25.21 9.41 -12.07
C GLN A 281 -25.48 9.79 -10.61
N ASN A 282 -24.65 10.64 -10.00
CA ASN A 282 -24.93 11.18 -8.67
C ASN A 282 -26.27 11.94 -8.64
N TYR A 283 -26.57 12.70 -9.69
CA TYR A 283 -27.85 13.38 -9.81
C TYR A 283 -29.02 12.39 -9.92
N GLU A 284 -28.92 11.34 -10.73
CA GLU A 284 -29.96 10.29 -10.83
C GLU A 284 -30.13 9.52 -9.52
N TYR A 285 -29.05 9.32 -8.76
CA TYR A 285 -29.15 8.77 -7.42
C TYR A 285 -29.88 9.72 -6.46
N ALA A 286 -29.62 11.02 -6.52
CA ALA A 286 -30.34 12.02 -5.74
C ALA A 286 -31.82 12.03 -6.10
N ARG A 287 -32.19 11.91 -7.40
CA ARG A 287 -33.61 11.76 -7.84
C ARG A 287 -34.28 10.52 -7.27
N THR A 288 -33.63 9.37 -7.38
CA THR A 288 -34.13 8.12 -6.79
C THR A 288 -34.34 8.28 -5.28
N SER A 289 -33.40 8.93 -4.60
CA SER A 289 -33.44 9.14 -3.15
C SER A 289 -34.59 10.08 -2.73
N ILE A 290 -34.81 11.17 -3.47
CA ILE A 290 -35.89 12.09 -3.15
C ILE A 290 -37.28 11.44 -3.38
N ASP A 291 -37.43 10.65 -4.45
CA ASP A 291 -38.65 9.89 -4.72
C ASP A 291 -38.94 8.87 -3.60
N MET A 292 -37.88 8.22 -3.08
CA MET A 292 -38.02 7.32 -1.92
C MET A 292 -38.42 8.07 -0.64
N ALA A 293 -37.88 9.27 -0.40
CA ALA A 293 -38.21 10.10 0.75
C ALA A 293 -39.69 10.50 0.69
N LEU A 294 -40.15 11.00 -0.45
CA LEU A 294 -41.55 11.38 -0.66
C LEU A 294 -42.50 10.18 -0.57
N GLY A 295 -42.13 9.04 -1.17
CA GLY A 295 -42.94 7.81 -1.10
C GLY A 295 -43.12 7.24 0.30
N ARG A 296 -42.25 7.63 1.25
CA ARG A 296 -42.37 7.28 2.69
C ARG A 296 -43.10 8.32 3.53
N GLY A 297 -43.64 9.34 2.90
CA GLY A 297 -44.43 10.39 3.58
C GLY A 297 -43.68 11.71 3.76
N GLY A 298 -42.49 11.87 3.22
CA GLY A 298 -41.73 13.11 3.32
C GLY A 298 -41.02 13.33 4.68
N ASP A 299 -40.60 14.58 4.93
CA ASP A 299 -39.93 15.03 6.16
C ASP A 299 -38.70 14.16 6.57
N GLN A 300 -37.92 13.74 5.59
CA GLN A 300 -36.74 12.88 5.81
C GLN A 300 -35.68 13.07 4.76
N ALA A 301 -34.46 12.59 5.10
CA ALA A 301 -33.35 12.50 4.18
C ALA A 301 -33.06 11.04 3.79
N VAL A 302 -32.87 10.81 2.49
CA VAL A 302 -32.46 9.51 1.95
C VAL A 302 -31.16 9.70 1.17
N VAL A 303 -30.17 8.82 1.42
CA VAL A 303 -28.89 8.82 0.74
C VAL A 303 -28.75 7.54 -0.08
N LYS A 304 -28.42 7.66 -1.35
CA LYS A 304 -28.00 6.56 -2.21
C LYS A 304 -26.51 6.67 -2.47
N ASP A 305 -25.78 5.69 -1.98
CA ASP A 305 -24.34 5.54 -2.11
C ASP A 305 -24.06 4.32 -2.99
N SER A 306 -23.26 4.50 -4.04
CA SER A 306 -22.87 3.41 -4.95
C SER A 306 -21.94 2.39 -4.28
N ASP A 307 -21.25 2.79 -3.20
CA ASP A 307 -20.30 1.94 -2.47
C ASP A 307 -20.96 1.08 -1.36
N LYS A 308 -22.28 1.22 -1.18
CA LYS A 308 -23.07 0.49 -0.15
C LYS A 308 -24.15 -0.38 -0.78
#